data_6fefd9edd435a0dca4e4ef009705db0e
#
_entry.id   6fefd9edd435a0dca4e4ef009705db0e
#
_cell.length_a   1.000
_cell.length_b   1.000
_cell.length_c   1.000
_cell.angle_alpha   90.00
_cell.angle_beta   90.00
_cell.angle_gamma   90.00
#
_symmetry.space_group_name_H-M   'P 1'
#
loop_
_entity.id
_entity.type
_entity.pdbx_description
1 polymer ?
#
loop_
_entity_poly.entity_id
_entity_poly.type
_entity_poly.pdbx_seq_one_letter_code
_entity_poly.pdbx_strand_id
1 'polypeptide(L)'
;MLLDRVLQLELMKKMASTYPLAYDFSHEVYQLEDESRKKVFANLYYLQSHELLEPKSIFLQLGFGAIQNSTFTLGYTRLTQKGADFMANDGGLSAIFGVVTIKFEADQFKTLLESKIMATDLPPADKRKLIDGLRSLSGESIKHLTTKIV
;
A
#
# COMPACT_ATOMS: atom_id res chain seq x y z
N MET A 1 11.75 -3.25 -11.56
CA MET A 1 10.45 -2.59 -11.52
C MET A 1 10.51 -1.36 -10.65
N LEU A 2 9.98 -0.24 -11.13
CA LEU A 2 10.07 1.05 -10.42
C LEU A 2 9.16 1.14 -9.20
N LEU A 3 8.10 0.35 -9.13
CA LEU A 3 7.16 0.40 -8.02
C LEU A 3 7.72 -0.31 -6.79
N ASP A 4 7.71 0.39 -5.66
CA ASP A 4 8.29 -0.08 -4.41
C ASP A 4 7.34 0.26 -3.25
N ARG A 5 6.78 -0.77 -2.64
CA ARG A 5 5.78 -0.61 -1.57
C ARG A 5 6.36 0.01 -0.30
N VAL A 6 7.61 -0.31 0.02
CA VAL A 6 8.29 0.27 1.19
C VAL A 6 8.50 1.76 0.97
N LEU A 7 8.98 2.14 -0.22
CA LEU A 7 9.16 3.53 -0.58
C LEU A 7 7.82 4.29 -0.57
N GLN A 8 6.76 3.71 -1.12
CA GLN A 8 5.42 4.31 -1.10
C GLN A 8 4.96 4.61 0.32
N LEU A 9 5.16 3.68 1.23
CA LEU A 9 4.80 3.86 2.64
C LEU A 9 5.62 4.98 3.29
N GLU A 10 6.92 5.03 3.03
CA GLU A 10 7.79 6.10 3.54
C GLU A 10 7.36 7.48 3.03
N LEU A 11 7.05 7.58 1.74
CA LEU A 11 6.57 8.82 1.14
C LEU A 11 5.24 9.26 1.78
N MET A 12 4.32 8.34 1.98
CA MET A 12 3.04 8.63 2.64
C MET A 12 3.22 9.04 4.10
N LYS A 13 4.13 8.43 4.83
CA LYS A 13 4.45 8.83 6.21
C LYS A 13 4.95 10.27 6.30
N LYS A 14 5.80 10.67 5.37
CA LYS A 14 6.28 12.05 5.29
C LYS A 14 5.14 13.03 5.03
N MET A 15 4.28 12.73 4.09
CA MET A 15 3.11 13.56 3.80
C MET A 15 2.10 13.57 4.95
N ALA A 16 1.96 12.48 5.69
CA ALA A 16 1.11 12.42 6.87
C ALA A 16 1.60 13.35 7.99
N SER A 17 2.91 13.54 8.10
CA SER A 17 3.50 14.41 9.12
C SER A 17 3.13 15.89 8.96
N THR A 18 2.79 16.31 7.75
CA THR A 18 2.42 17.71 7.45
C THR A 18 0.94 17.90 7.12
N TYR A 19 0.19 16.80 6.96
CA TYR A 19 -1.22 16.87 6.60
C TYR A 19 -2.00 17.83 7.52
N PRO A 20 -2.89 18.70 7.01
CA PRO A 20 -3.38 18.82 5.63
C PRO A 20 -2.50 19.66 4.69
N LEU A 21 -1.35 20.10 5.13
CA LEU A 21 -0.42 20.86 4.30
C LEU A 21 0.43 19.94 3.42
N ALA A 22 0.95 20.50 2.34
CA ALA A 22 1.84 19.78 1.45
C ALA A 22 3.19 19.48 2.14
N TYR A 23 3.82 18.39 1.75
CA TYR A 23 5.20 18.08 2.12
C TYR A 23 6.12 18.48 0.96
N ASP A 24 7.18 19.19 1.26
CA ASP A 24 8.15 19.61 0.25
C ASP A 24 9.24 18.55 0.06
N PHE A 25 9.11 17.77 -1.01
CA PHE A 25 10.09 16.76 -1.38
C PHE A 25 11.28 17.31 -2.17
N SER A 26 11.28 18.57 -2.54
CA SER A 26 12.25 19.11 -3.50
C SER A 26 13.70 18.94 -3.02
N HIS A 27 13.99 19.22 -1.75
CA HIS A 27 15.33 19.04 -1.21
C HIS A 27 15.82 17.59 -1.27
N GLU A 28 14.97 16.65 -0.88
CA GLU A 28 15.33 15.24 -0.82
C GLU A 28 15.51 14.64 -2.21
N VAL A 29 14.57 14.94 -3.11
CA VAL A 29 14.50 14.31 -4.43
C VAL A 29 15.59 14.82 -5.36
N TYR A 30 15.87 16.11 -5.36
CA TYR A 30 16.87 16.67 -6.27
C TYR A 30 18.31 16.39 -5.85
N GLN A 31 18.54 15.87 -4.66
CA GLN A 31 19.84 15.39 -4.20
C GLN A 31 20.09 13.92 -4.59
N LEU A 32 19.06 13.21 -5.04
CA LEU A 32 19.18 11.81 -5.43
C LEU A 32 19.80 11.67 -6.83
N GLU A 33 20.39 10.52 -7.09
CA GLU A 33 20.82 10.11 -8.42
C GLU A 33 19.59 9.96 -9.34
N ASP A 34 19.80 10.07 -10.64
CA ASP A 34 18.72 10.06 -11.63
C ASP A 34 17.79 8.84 -11.50
N GLU A 35 18.34 7.65 -11.31
CA GLU A 35 17.53 6.44 -11.18
C GLU A 35 16.69 6.43 -9.91
N SER A 36 17.26 6.87 -8.80
CA SER A 36 16.54 7.00 -7.52
C SER A 36 15.47 8.07 -7.59
N ARG A 37 15.76 9.18 -8.25
CA ARG A 37 14.81 10.27 -8.47
C ARG A 37 13.62 9.81 -9.31
N LYS A 38 13.86 9.12 -10.41
CA LYS A 38 12.82 8.55 -11.26
C LYS A 38 11.94 7.59 -10.48
N LYS A 39 12.55 6.79 -9.62
CA LYS A 39 11.83 5.85 -8.76
C LYS A 39 10.88 6.57 -7.81
N VAL A 40 11.33 7.63 -7.15
CA VAL A 40 10.48 8.44 -6.26
C VAL A 40 9.33 9.05 -7.04
N PHE A 41 9.60 9.67 -8.17
CA PHE A 41 8.57 10.28 -9.00
C PHE A 41 7.54 9.27 -9.50
N ALA A 42 7.98 8.10 -9.95
CA ALA A 42 7.08 7.05 -10.42
C ALA A 42 6.15 6.57 -9.29
N ASN A 43 6.67 6.44 -8.07
CA ASN A 43 5.88 6.02 -6.92
C ASN A 43 4.91 7.11 -6.44
N LEU A 44 5.31 8.37 -6.46
CA LEU A 44 4.40 9.49 -6.19
C LEU A 44 3.27 9.55 -7.22
N TYR A 45 3.60 9.40 -8.48
CA TYR A 45 2.60 9.38 -9.56
C TYR A 45 1.62 8.21 -9.39
N TYR A 46 2.13 7.04 -9.03
CA TYR A 46 1.31 5.86 -8.75
C TYR A 46 0.33 6.11 -7.60
N LEU A 47 0.81 6.70 -6.50
CA LEU A 47 -0.04 7.04 -5.36
C LEU A 47 -1.12 8.07 -5.73
N GLN A 48 -0.76 9.06 -6.56
CA GLN A 48 -1.72 10.04 -7.07
C GLN A 48 -2.78 9.38 -7.95
N SER A 49 -2.39 8.45 -8.80
CA SER A 49 -3.31 7.71 -9.67
C SER A 49 -4.30 6.86 -8.89
N HIS A 50 -3.93 6.43 -7.69
CA HIS A 50 -4.83 5.72 -6.76
C HIS A 50 -5.65 6.64 -5.86
N GLU A 51 -5.63 7.94 -6.12
CA GLU A 51 -6.37 8.94 -5.34
C GLU A 51 -5.93 9.03 -3.87
N LEU A 52 -4.73 8.57 -3.56
CA LEU A 52 -4.13 8.72 -2.23
C LEU A 52 -3.44 10.06 -2.06
N LEU A 53 -3.05 10.71 -3.17
CA LEU A 53 -2.53 12.07 -3.22
C LEU A 53 -3.49 12.98 -3.99
N GLU A 54 -3.49 14.26 -3.62
CA GLU A 54 -4.27 15.27 -4.32
C GLU A 54 -3.82 15.41 -5.78
N PRO A 55 -4.75 15.79 -6.70
CA PRO A 55 -4.48 15.76 -8.14
C PRO A 55 -3.35 16.67 -8.61
N LYS A 56 -2.85 17.58 -7.84
CA LYS A 56 -1.74 18.47 -8.21
C LYS A 56 -0.47 18.17 -7.43
N SER A 57 -0.35 16.96 -6.91
CA SER A 57 0.82 16.55 -6.14
C SER A 57 2.04 16.35 -7.01
N ILE A 58 1.86 15.78 -8.21
CA ILE A 58 2.93 15.57 -9.16
C ILE A 58 2.39 15.68 -10.59
N PHE A 59 3.17 16.27 -11.47
CA PHE A 59 2.84 16.44 -12.88
C PHE A 59 3.77 15.61 -13.74
N LEU A 60 3.20 14.88 -14.68
CA LEU A 60 3.93 14.20 -15.73
C LEU A 60 3.78 14.99 -17.02
N GLN A 61 4.89 15.51 -17.51
CA GLN A 61 4.94 16.23 -18.77
C GLN A 61 5.54 15.34 -19.84
N LEU A 62 4.73 14.97 -20.80
CA LEU A 62 5.17 14.13 -21.91
C LEU A 62 5.93 14.97 -22.93
N GLY A 63 7.14 14.52 -23.27
CA GLY A 63 7.94 15.17 -24.29
C GLY A 63 7.46 14.87 -25.70
N PHE A 64 7.69 15.79 -26.61
CA PHE A 64 7.34 15.64 -28.02
C PHE A 64 8.18 14.53 -28.66
N GLY A 65 7.50 13.53 -29.20
CA GLY A 65 8.08 12.52 -30.07
C GLY A 65 8.89 11.39 -29.44
N ALA A 66 9.22 11.46 -28.14
CA ALA A 66 9.98 10.39 -27.48
C ALA A 66 9.66 10.30 -26.00
N ILE A 67 9.46 9.08 -25.50
CA ILE A 67 9.21 8.78 -24.08
C ILE A 67 10.35 9.31 -23.20
N GLN A 68 11.58 9.28 -23.68
CA GLN A 68 12.76 9.76 -22.96
C GLN A 68 12.76 11.27 -22.68
N ASN A 69 11.93 12.04 -23.36
CA ASN A 69 11.78 13.48 -23.11
C ASN A 69 10.68 13.79 -22.08
N SER A 70 10.06 12.77 -21.50
CA SER A 70 9.06 12.95 -20.47
C SER A 70 9.71 13.32 -19.14
N THR A 71 9.14 14.31 -18.46
CA THR A 71 9.66 14.79 -17.18
C THR A 71 8.56 14.85 -16.12
N PHE A 72 8.96 14.64 -14.88
CA PHE A 72 8.08 14.86 -13.74
C PHE A 72 8.41 16.19 -13.06
N THR A 73 7.37 16.86 -12.57
CA THR A 73 7.49 18.08 -11.79
C THR A 73 6.67 17.97 -10.52
N LEU A 74 7.26 18.30 -9.38
CA LEU A 74 6.57 18.32 -8.10
C LEU A 74 5.61 19.52 -8.04
N GLY A 75 4.40 19.28 -7.52
CA GLY A 75 3.44 20.32 -7.21
C GLY A 75 3.23 20.43 -5.71
N TYR A 76 2.01 20.68 -5.29
CA TYR A 76 1.61 20.61 -3.89
C TYR A 76 1.37 19.16 -3.49
N THR A 77 2.43 18.48 -3.12
CA THR A 77 2.42 17.04 -2.85
C THR A 77 1.85 16.78 -1.46
N ARG A 78 0.60 16.36 -1.40
CA ARG A 78 -0.12 16.12 -0.14
C ARG A 78 -1.11 14.97 -0.27
N LEU A 79 -1.44 14.38 0.88
CA LEU A 79 -2.44 13.32 0.95
C LEU A 79 -3.85 13.88 0.67
N THR A 80 -4.67 13.04 0.05
CA THR A 80 -6.13 13.22 0.07
C THR A 80 -6.68 12.81 1.44
N GLN A 81 -7.96 13.08 1.68
CA GLN A 81 -8.64 12.51 2.85
C GLN A 81 -8.52 10.98 2.87
N LYS A 82 -8.67 10.33 1.73
CA LYS A 82 -8.50 8.88 1.57
C LYS A 82 -7.08 8.44 1.96
N GLY A 83 -6.06 9.18 1.52
CA GLY A 83 -4.67 8.91 1.88
C GLY A 83 -4.41 9.12 3.38
N ALA A 84 -4.98 10.16 3.96
CA ALA A 84 -4.88 10.42 5.39
C ALA A 84 -5.55 9.31 6.23
N ASP A 85 -6.73 8.87 5.83
CA ASP A 85 -7.44 7.76 6.47
C ASP A 85 -6.63 6.46 6.37
N PHE A 86 -6.02 6.23 5.22
CA PHE A 86 -5.14 5.09 4.99
C PHE A 86 -3.98 5.06 5.99
N MET A 87 -3.45 6.21 6.36
CA MET A 87 -2.31 6.34 7.28
C MET A 87 -2.68 6.47 8.75
N ALA A 88 -3.97 6.69 9.07
CA ALA A 88 -4.39 7.17 10.39
C ALA A 88 -4.20 6.19 11.55
N ASN A 89 -4.25 4.89 11.32
CA ASN A 89 -4.36 3.94 12.44
C ASN A 89 -3.03 3.32 12.88
N ASP A 90 -2.19 2.90 11.96
CA ASP A 90 -0.99 2.12 12.30
C ASP A 90 0.14 2.28 11.28
N GLY A 91 0.19 3.41 10.62
CA GLY A 91 1.14 3.65 9.56
C GLY A 91 0.77 2.94 8.25
N GLY A 92 -0.48 2.55 8.11
CA GLY A 92 -1.02 2.02 6.86
C GLY A 92 -0.96 0.52 6.68
N LEU A 93 -0.31 -0.22 7.56
CA LEU A 93 -0.22 -1.69 7.44
C LEU A 93 -1.60 -2.35 7.54
N SER A 94 -2.39 -2.01 8.57
CA SER A 94 -3.78 -2.49 8.69
C SER A 94 -4.63 -2.08 7.51
N ALA A 95 -4.46 -0.87 7.01
CA ALA A 95 -5.20 -0.38 5.87
C ALA A 95 -4.85 -1.13 4.59
N ILE A 96 -3.57 -1.44 4.36
CA ILE A 96 -3.13 -2.27 3.24
C ILE A 96 -3.77 -3.65 3.31
N PHE A 97 -3.71 -4.28 4.46
CA PHE A 97 -4.34 -5.59 4.66
C PHE A 97 -5.86 -5.52 4.59
N GLY A 98 -6.47 -4.46 5.09
CA GLY A 98 -7.91 -4.22 4.98
C GLY A 98 -8.37 -4.10 3.53
N VAL A 99 -7.63 -3.38 2.69
CA VAL A 99 -7.93 -3.27 1.26
C VAL A 99 -7.75 -4.61 0.55
N VAL A 100 -6.71 -5.35 0.87
CA VAL A 100 -6.51 -6.71 0.33
C VAL A 100 -7.64 -7.63 0.76
N THR A 101 -8.07 -7.55 2.01
CA THR A 101 -9.16 -8.38 2.57
C THR A 101 -10.50 -8.10 1.91
N ILE A 102 -10.80 -6.86 1.56
CA ILE A 102 -12.05 -6.49 0.88
C ILE A 102 -12.16 -7.16 -0.49
N LYS A 103 -11.04 -7.45 -1.14
CA LYS A 103 -11.00 -8.13 -2.46
C LYS A 103 -11.13 -9.65 -2.38
N PHE A 104 -10.95 -10.24 -1.19
CA PHE A 104 -11.06 -11.69 -1.01
C PHE A 104 -12.44 -12.05 -0.47
N GLU A 105 -13.09 -13.00 -1.13
CA GLU A 105 -14.25 -13.67 -0.55
C GLU A 105 -13.80 -14.52 0.66
N ALA A 106 -14.69 -14.69 1.64
CA ALA A 106 -14.38 -15.43 2.86
C ALA A 106 -13.85 -16.85 2.57
N ASP A 107 -14.38 -17.49 1.55
CA ASP A 107 -13.95 -18.84 1.16
C ASP A 107 -12.53 -18.86 0.60
N GLN A 108 -12.15 -17.86 -0.19
CA GLN A 108 -10.78 -17.73 -0.71
C GLN A 108 -9.79 -17.50 0.43
N PHE A 109 -10.14 -16.70 1.40
CA PHE A 109 -9.32 -16.45 2.59
C PHE A 109 -9.14 -17.72 3.42
N LYS A 110 -10.23 -18.49 3.63
CA LYS A 110 -10.17 -19.79 4.30
C LYS A 110 -9.22 -20.75 3.59
N THR A 111 -9.31 -20.85 2.28
CA THR A 111 -8.44 -21.71 1.46
C THR A 111 -6.97 -21.30 1.62
N LEU A 112 -6.68 -20.01 1.63
CA LEU A 112 -5.32 -19.51 1.83
C LEU A 112 -4.78 -19.87 3.22
N LEU A 113 -5.59 -19.71 4.28
CA LEU A 113 -5.21 -20.07 5.64
C LEU A 113 -5.01 -21.58 5.79
N GLU A 114 -5.87 -22.41 5.18
CA GLU A 114 -5.69 -23.85 5.16
C GLU A 114 -4.35 -24.26 4.54
N SER A 115 -3.98 -23.64 3.41
CA SER A 115 -2.69 -23.89 2.76
C SER A 115 -1.52 -23.54 3.69
N LYS A 116 -1.61 -22.44 4.41
CA LYS A 116 -0.57 -22.04 5.37
C LYS A 116 -0.49 -23.00 6.56
N ILE A 117 -1.60 -23.45 7.09
CA ILE A 117 -1.65 -24.43 8.19
C ILE A 117 -1.03 -25.76 7.74
N MET A 118 -1.34 -26.21 6.54
CA MET A 118 -0.79 -27.45 5.99
C MET A 118 0.72 -27.39 5.76
N ALA A 119 1.25 -26.20 5.50
CA ALA A 119 2.68 -25.97 5.30
C ALA A 119 3.48 -25.87 6.62
N THR A 120 2.81 -25.85 7.78
CA THR A 120 3.48 -25.80 9.09
C THR A 120 3.98 -27.19 9.50
N ASP A 121 4.95 -27.23 10.45
CA ASP A 121 5.48 -28.48 11.02
C ASP A 121 4.64 -29.05 12.17
N LEU A 122 3.41 -28.60 12.34
CA LEU A 122 2.52 -29.07 13.40
C LEU A 122 2.15 -30.55 13.19
N PRO A 123 1.89 -31.29 14.28
CA PRO A 123 1.39 -32.65 14.18
C PRO A 123 0.08 -32.71 13.39
N PRO A 124 -0.17 -33.82 12.63
CA PRO A 124 -1.39 -33.93 11.81
C PRO A 124 -2.70 -33.74 12.57
N ALA A 125 -2.76 -34.19 13.83
CA ALA A 125 -3.94 -34.02 14.67
C ALA A 125 -4.23 -32.53 14.97
N ASP A 126 -3.18 -31.75 15.23
CA ASP A 126 -3.31 -30.31 15.49
C ASP A 126 -3.68 -29.53 14.23
N LYS A 127 -3.11 -29.91 13.09
CA LYS A 127 -3.49 -29.33 11.79
C LYS A 127 -4.97 -29.55 11.51
N ARG A 128 -5.47 -30.75 11.76
CA ARG A 128 -6.89 -31.08 11.56
C ARG A 128 -7.80 -30.24 12.45
N LYS A 129 -7.45 -30.07 13.72
CA LYS A 129 -8.21 -29.23 14.66
C LYS A 129 -8.27 -27.77 14.18
N LEU A 130 -7.15 -27.22 13.73
CA LEU A 130 -7.09 -25.85 13.23
C LEU A 130 -7.92 -25.68 11.95
N ILE A 131 -7.85 -26.64 11.04
CA ILE A 131 -8.62 -26.59 9.79
C ILE A 131 -10.11 -26.72 10.07
N ASP A 132 -10.51 -27.61 10.96
CA ASP A 132 -11.92 -27.78 11.34
C ASP A 132 -12.45 -26.53 12.03
N GLY A 133 -11.66 -25.93 12.92
CA GLY A 133 -11.99 -24.64 13.54
C GLY A 133 -12.14 -23.52 12.53
N LEU A 134 -11.25 -23.46 11.55
CA LEU A 134 -11.28 -22.46 10.48
C LEU A 134 -12.53 -22.61 9.61
N ARG A 135 -12.91 -23.83 9.25
CA ARG A 135 -14.10 -24.10 8.43
C ARG A 135 -15.41 -23.73 9.13
N SER A 136 -15.43 -23.75 10.47
CA SER A 136 -16.59 -23.38 11.25
C SER A 136 -16.77 -21.87 11.42
N LEU A 137 -15.76 -21.05 11.06
CA LEU A 137 -15.82 -19.60 11.19
C LEU A 137 -16.74 -18.96 10.13
N SER A 138 -17.53 -17.97 10.57
CA SER A 138 -18.30 -17.14 9.65
C SER A 138 -17.40 -16.15 8.90
N GLY A 139 -17.90 -15.62 7.77
CA GLY A 139 -17.18 -14.60 7.03
C GLY A 139 -16.85 -13.35 7.87
N GLU A 140 -17.73 -12.97 8.78
CA GLU A 140 -17.52 -11.85 9.70
C GLU A 140 -16.40 -12.13 10.70
N SER A 141 -16.36 -13.33 11.27
CA SER A 141 -15.28 -13.76 12.16
C SER A 141 -13.93 -13.74 11.47
N ILE A 142 -13.88 -14.14 10.20
CA ILE A 142 -12.64 -14.10 9.41
C ILE A 142 -12.18 -12.68 9.17
N LYS A 143 -13.07 -11.76 8.84
CA LYS A 143 -12.74 -10.34 8.69
C LYS A 143 -12.17 -9.77 10.00
N HIS A 144 -12.77 -10.12 11.13
CA HIS A 144 -12.32 -9.68 12.44
C HIS A 144 -10.92 -10.21 12.78
N LEU A 145 -10.65 -11.49 12.48
CA LEU A 145 -9.33 -12.08 12.66
C LEU A 145 -8.28 -11.38 11.80
N THR A 146 -8.61 -11.03 10.58
CA THR A 146 -7.70 -10.33 9.67
C THR A 146 -7.30 -8.96 10.21
N THR A 147 -8.23 -8.23 10.81
CA THR A 147 -7.92 -6.94 11.43
C THR A 147 -7.07 -7.06 12.70
N LYS A 148 -7.07 -8.21 13.37
CA LYS A 148 -6.25 -8.45 14.57
C LYS A 148 -4.85 -8.98 14.28
N ILE A 149 -4.66 -9.68 13.16
CA ILE A 149 -3.37 -10.25 12.78
C ILE A 149 -2.42 -9.17 12.23
N VAL A 150 -2.97 -8.06 11.84
CA VAL A 150 -2.25 -6.90 11.35
C VAL A 150 -2.07 -5.89 12.47
#